data_a35a00b11465264e92b4b4a921c3ddba
#
_entry.id   a35a00b11465264e92b4b4a921c3ddba
#
_cell.length_a   1.000
_cell.length_b   1.000
_cell.length_c   1.000
_cell.angle_alpha   90.00
_cell.angle_beta   90.00
_cell.angle_gamma   90.00
#
_symmetry.space_group_name_H-M   'P 1'
#
loop_
_entity.id
_entity.type
_entity.pdbx_description
1 polymer ?
#
loop_
_entity_poly.entity_id
_entity_poly.type
_entity_poly.pdbx_seq_one_letter_code
_entity_poly.pdbx_strand_id
1 'polypeptide(L)'
;MQQNKNILIINDMPGYGKVALAAMLPILSHMGHNIYNLPTALVSNTLDYGKFTILDTTDYMKKSIAVWKELGFSFDCITTGFLASAEQVDIIRAFIESQRKEDLLVMTDPIMGDEGKLYNGVTEETVENMRRLIGVADVIVPNLTEAEFLTERYRGAEALDRHQAR
;
A
#
# COMPACT_ATOMS: atom_id res chain seq x y z
N MET A 1 5.31 -0.60 29.03
CA MET A 1 4.02 -0.30 28.36
C MET A 1 4.33 -0.02 26.91
N GLN A 2 3.71 -0.70 25.98
CA GLN A 2 3.86 -0.43 24.57
C GLN A 2 3.24 0.95 24.29
N GLN A 3 4.02 1.85 23.70
CA GLN A 3 3.54 3.21 23.40
C GLN A 3 2.56 3.12 22.21
N ASN A 4 1.35 3.66 22.38
CA ASN A 4 0.39 3.75 21.28
C ASN A 4 0.97 4.62 20.16
N LYS A 5 0.92 4.14 18.94
CA LYS A 5 1.44 4.82 17.74
C LYS A 5 0.28 5.29 16.86
N ASN A 6 0.47 6.40 16.20
CA ASN A 6 -0.43 6.90 15.16
C ASN A 6 -0.02 6.26 13.83
N ILE A 7 -0.83 5.34 13.33
CA ILE A 7 -0.55 4.59 12.10
C ILE A 7 -1.56 4.97 11.03
N LEU A 8 -1.08 5.48 9.90
CA LEU A 8 -1.89 5.70 8.71
C LEU A 8 -1.77 4.50 7.78
N ILE A 9 -2.90 3.93 7.41
CA ILE A 9 -3.00 2.85 6.42
C ILE A 9 -3.61 3.42 5.14
N ILE A 10 -2.90 3.30 4.03
CA ILE A 10 -3.30 3.72 2.69
C ILE A 10 -3.44 2.47 1.83
N ASN A 11 -4.66 1.98 1.64
CA ASN A 11 -4.91 0.73 0.94
C ASN A 11 -6.38 0.68 0.48
N ASP A 12 -6.75 -0.31 -0.34
CA ASP A 12 -8.15 -0.52 -0.72
C ASP A 12 -9.00 -1.05 0.45
N MET A 13 -10.31 -0.87 0.33
CA MET A 13 -11.30 -1.42 1.24
C MET A 13 -12.20 -2.41 0.48
N PRO A 14 -12.04 -3.71 0.68
CA PRO A 14 -12.91 -4.71 0.07
C PRO A 14 -14.24 -4.82 0.81
N GLY A 15 -15.34 -4.94 0.08
CA GLY A 15 -16.66 -5.26 0.63
C GLY A 15 -16.76 -6.70 1.11
N TYR A 16 -16.04 -7.61 0.43
CA TYR A 16 -15.89 -9.01 0.82
C TYR A 16 -14.42 -9.43 0.71
N GLY A 17 -13.93 -10.11 1.74
CA GLY A 17 -12.54 -10.53 1.90
C GLY A 17 -11.91 -9.89 3.14
N LYS A 18 -10.98 -10.61 3.77
CA LYS A 18 -10.21 -10.13 4.94
C LYS A 18 -8.78 -9.81 4.53
N VAL A 19 -8.67 -8.84 3.63
CA VAL A 19 -7.40 -8.33 3.09
C VAL A 19 -7.35 -6.80 3.24
N ALA A 20 -6.25 -6.19 2.92
CA ALA A 20 -6.05 -4.74 2.89
C ALA A 20 -6.59 -4.04 4.16
N LEU A 21 -7.34 -2.96 4.04
CA LEU A 21 -7.92 -2.24 5.21
C LEU A 21 -8.80 -3.13 6.08
N ALA A 22 -9.57 -4.06 5.49
CA ALA A 22 -10.47 -4.92 6.25
C ALA A 22 -9.74 -5.92 7.18
N ALA A 23 -8.47 -6.23 6.89
CA ALA A 23 -7.62 -7.05 7.76
C ALA A 23 -6.80 -6.17 8.71
N MET A 24 -6.16 -5.12 8.20
CA MET A 24 -5.21 -4.32 8.97
C MET A 24 -5.87 -3.51 10.10
N LEU A 25 -7.04 -2.92 9.84
CA LEU A 25 -7.77 -2.10 10.82
C LEU A 25 -8.04 -2.83 12.14
N PRO A 26 -8.70 -4.01 12.17
CA PRO A 26 -9.00 -4.69 13.42
C PRO A 26 -7.74 -5.20 14.13
N ILE A 27 -6.72 -5.66 13.39
CA ILE A 27 -5.48 -6.18 13.96
C ILE A 27 -4.71 -5.08 14.68
N LEU A 28 -4.41 -3.99 14.00
CA LEU A 28 -3.61 -2.90 14.56
C LEU A 28 -4.36 -2.14 15.66
N SER A 29 -5.70 -2.01 15.53
CA SER A 29 -6.53 -1.46 16.61
C SER A 29 -6.51 -2.35 17.86
N HIS A 30 -6.57 -3.68 17.67
CA HIS A 30 -6.47 -4.63 18.79
C HIS A 30 -5.10 -4.57 19.48
N MET A 31 -4.05 -4.26 18.74
CA MET A 31 -2.70 -4.04 19.29
C MET A 31 -2.59 -2.71 20.07
N GLY A 32 -3.63 -1.88 20.10
CA GLY A 32 -3.69 -0.64 20.87
C GLY A 32 -3.15 0.60 20.16
N HIS A 33 -2.95 0.54 18.83
CA HIS A 33 -2.54 1.69 18.05
C HIS A 33 -3.72 2.59 17.65
N ASN A 34 -3.45 3.89 17.46
CA ASN A 34 -4.40 4.83 16.87
C ASN A 34 -4.33 4.69 15.35
N ILE A 35 -5.42 4.22 14.74
CA ILE A 35 -5.43 3.92 13.32
C ILE A 35 -6.16 5.01 12.54
N TYR A 36 -5.48 5.51 11.53
CA TYR A 36 -6.01 6.37 10.49
C TYR A 36 -6.05 5.55 9.19
N ASN A 37 -7.10 5.69 8.42
CA ASN A 37 -7.24 4.93 7.17
C ASN A 37 -7.62 5.85 6.02
N LEU A 38 -6.92 5.68 4.91
CA LEU A 38 -7.16 6.37 3.66
C LEU A 38 -7.45 5.32 2.58
N PRO A 39 -8.72 5.03 2.30
CA PRO A 39 -9.06 4.09 1.24
C PRO A 39 -8.67 4.64 -0.13
N THR A 40 -7.95 3.83 -0.92
CA THR A 40 -7.53 4.14 -2.29
C THR A 40 -8.58 3.73 -3.30
N ALA A 41 -9.36 2.73 -2.95
CA ALA A 41 -10.52 2.24 -3.69
C ALA A 41 -11.51 1.56 -2.75
N LEU A 42 -12.79 1.58 -3.11
CA LEU A 42 -13.75 0.63 -2.56
C LEU A 42 -13.92 -0.47 -3.60
N VAL A 43 -13.67 -1.71 -3.22
CA VAL A 43 -13.74 -2.88 -4.10
C VAL A 43 -14.84 -3.80 -3.61
N SER A 44 -15.73 -4.25 -4.48
CA SER A 44 -16.86 -5.12 -4.07
C SER A 44 -16.40 -6.41 -3.40
N ASN A 45 -15.31 -6.99 -3.87
CA ASN A 45 -14.69 -8.24 -3.38
C ASN A 45 -13.27 -8.32 -3.91
N THR A 46 -12.48 -9.27 -3.40
CA THR A 46 -11.12 -9.51 -3.88
C THR A 46 -11.08 -9.86 -5.37
N LEU A 47 -10.01 -9.47 -6.05
CA LEU A 47 -9.89 -9.58 -7.52
C LEU A 47 -9.87 -11.03 -8.04
N ASP A 48 -9.59 -12.00 -7.16
CA ASP A 48 -9.50 -13.43 -7.48
C ASP A 48 -10.81 -14.03 -8.03
N TYR A 49 -11.95 -13.41 -7.69
CA TYR A 49 -13.26 -13.85 -8.20
C TYR A 49 -13.48 -13.57 -9.70
N GLY A 50 -12.59 -12.82 -10.35
CA GLY A 50 -12.70 -12.49 -11.77
C GLY A 50 -13.84 -11.53 -12.14
N LYS A 51 -14.78 -11.29 -11.20
CA LYS A 51 -15.83 -10.27 -11.30
C LYS A 51 -15.81 -9.40 -10.06
N PHE A 52 -15.68 -8.11 -10.27
CA PHE A 52 -15.65 -7.10 -9.21
C PHE A 52 -16.07 -5.74 -9.76
N THR A 53 -16.38 -4.82 -8.88
CA THR A 53 -16.49 -3.40 -9.20
C THR A 53 -15.54 -2.62 -8.32
N ILE A 54 -14.96 -1.56 -8.87
CA ILE A 54 -14.04 -0.67 -8.15
C ILE A 54 -14.61 0.75 -8.23
N LEU A 55 -14.69 1.40 -7.07
CA LEU A 55 -14.90 2.84 -6.97
C LEU A 55 -13.56 3.48 -6.62
N ASP A 56 -13.00 4.25 -7.54
CA ASP A 56 -11.82 5.08 -7.30
C ASP A 56 -12.15 6.18 -6.28
N THR A 57 -11.27 6.37 -5.30
CA THR A 57 -11.46 7.34 -4.22
C THR A 57 -10.49 8.52 -4.28
N THR A 58 -9.86 8.78 -5.41
CA THR A 58 -8.83 9.83 -5.57
C THR A 58 -9.28 11.19 -5.07
N ASP A 59 -10.49 11.63 -5.41
CA ASP A 59 -11.02 12.91 -4.94
C ASP A 59 -11.26 12.94 -3.43
N TYR A 60 -11.70 11.83 -2.85
CA TYR A 60 -11.83 11.69 -1.41
C TYR A 60 -10.47 11.76 -0.72
N MET A 61 -9.45 11.07 -1.26
CA MET A 61 -8.08 11.10 -0.74
C MET A 61 -7.54 12.54 -0.69
N LYS A 62 -7.67 13.30 -1.77
CA LYS A 62 -7.25 14.71 -1.82
C LYS A 62 -7.91 15.55 -0.72
N LYS A 63 -9.24 15.42 -0.59
CA LYS A 63 -10.03 16.16 0.42
C LYS A 63 -9.65 15.75 1.85
N SER A 64 -9.47 14.45 2.10
CA SER A 64 -9.08 13.93 3.42
C SER A 64 -7.70 14.42 3.83
N ILE A 65 -6.72 14.36 2.92
CA ILE A 65 -5.36 14.86 3.15
C ILE A 65 -5.37 16.37 3.45
N ALA A 66 -6.16 17.16 2.72
CA ALA A 66 -6.28 18.59 2.98
C ALA A 66 -6.81 18.88 4.40
N VAL A 67 -7.89 18.21 4.79
CA VAL A 67 -8.48 18.34 6.15
C VAL A 67 -7.49 17.89 7.22
N TRP A 68 -6.76 16.79 7.02
CA TRP A 68 -5.79 16.30 7.99
C TRP A 68 -4.60 17.24 8.16
N LYS A 69 -4.17 17.91 7.09
CA LYS A 69 -3.15 18.97 7.17
C LYS A 69 -3.65 20.18 7.97
N GLU A 70 -4.89 20.62 7.77
CA GLU A 70 -5.51 21.70 8.52
C GLU A 70 -5.65 21.35 10.02
N LEU A 71 -5.99 20.10 10.32
CA LEU A 71 -6.12 19.59 11.69
C LEU A 71 -4.76 19.29 12.36
N GLY A 72 -3.66 19.36 11.63
CA GLY A 72 -2.31 19.09 12.16
C GLY A 72 -2.07 17.61 12.48
N PHE A 73 -2.71 16.68 11.78
CA PHE A 73 -2.47 15.25 12.00
C PHE A 73 -1.03 14.87 11.64
N SER A 74 -0.44 14.06 12.49
CA SER A 74 0.93 13.57 12.36
C SER A 74 0.99 12.09 12.68
N PHE A 75 1.81 11.35 11.96
CA PHE A 75 1.89 9.90 12.02
C PHE A 75 3.27 9.43 12.49
N ASP A 76 3.30 8.29 13.18
CA ASP A 76 4.53 7.55 13.52
C ASP A 76 4.86 6.51 12.45
N CYS A 77 3.82 6.03 11.74
CA CYS A 77 3.98 5.10 10.64
C CYS A 77 2.97 5.41 9.54
N ILE A 78 3.41 5.34 8.30
CA ILE A 78 2.55 5.33 7.11
C ILE A 78 2.81 4.01 6.39
N THR A 79 1.75 3.21 6.21
CA THR A 79 1.84 1.99 5.41
C THR A 79 0.98 2.13 4.17
N THR A 80 1.54 1.75 3.03
CA THR A 80 0.86 1.80 1.73
C THR A 80 0.73 0.38 1.15
N GLY A 81 -0.35 0.13 0.45
CA GLY A 81 -0.59 -1.09 -0.32
C GLY A 81 -1.11 -0.75 -1.71
N PHE A 82 -2.27 -1.26 -2.08
CA PHE A 82 -2.87 -1.03 -3.39
C PHE A 82 -3.16 0.44 -3.68
N LEU A 83 -2.73 0.93 -4.84
CA LEU A 83 -3.06 2.24 -5.41
C LEU A 83 -3.68 2.05 -6.79
N ALA A 84 -4.80 2.73 -7.04
CA ALA A 84 -5.61 2.52 -8.23
C ALA A 84 -5.09 3.27 -9.47
N SER A 85 -4.22 4.27 -9.31
CA SER A 85 -3.75 5.11 -10.42
C SER A 85 -2.41 5.78 -10.17
N ALA A 86 -1.75 6.24 -11.24
CA ALA A 86 -0.54 7.06 -11.16
C ALA A 86 -0.77 8.37 -10.40
N GLU A 87 -1.95 8.97 -10.53
CA GLU A 87 -2.33 10.17 -9.80
C GLU A 87 -2.33 9.94 -8.28
N GLN A 88 -2.86 8.79 -7.83
CA GLN A 88 -2.80 8.43 -6.41
C GLN A 88 -1.36 8.25 -5.92
N VAL A 89 -0.48 7.67 -6.72
CA VAL A 89 0.95 7.56 -6.40
C VAL A 89 1.57 8.94 -6.18
N ASP A 90 1.30 9.90 -7.07
CA ASP A 90 1.83 11.26 -6.95
C ASP A 90 1.30 11.98 -5.69
N ILE A 91 0.01 11.86 -5.42
CA ILE A 91 -0.62 12.41 -4.21
C ILE A 91 0.02 11.84 -2.94
N ILE A 92 0.17 10.51 -2.88
CA ILE A 92 0.68 9.84 -1.68
C ILE A 92 2.17 10.11 -1.48
N ARG A 93 2.98 10.11 -2.53
CA ARG A 93 4.39 10.49 -2.44
C ARG A 93 4.54 11.91 -1.90
N ALA A 94 3.83 12.87 -2.46
CA ALA A 94 3.85 14.26 -2.00
C ALA A 94 3.36 14.39 -0.55
N PHE A 95 2.37 13.58 -0.15
CA PHE A 95 1.86 13.56 1.22
C PHE A 95 2.91 12.97 2.18
N ILE A 96 3.50 11.83 1.88
CA ILE A 96 4.57 11.21 2.66
C ILE A 96 5.72 12.20 2.88
N GLU A 97 6.20 12.84 1.81
CA GLU A 97 7.27 13.84 1.92
C GLU A 97 6.88 15.01 2.83
N SER A 98 5.62 15.46 2.79
CA SER A 98 5.12 16.52 3.68
C SER A 98 5.02 16.11 5.15
N GLN A 99 5.01 14.81 5.44
CA GLN A 99 4.95 14.23 6.79
C GLN A 99 6.33 13.80 7.32
N ARG A 100 7.39 13.90 6.50
CA ARG A 100 8.74 13.44 6.89
C ARG A 100 9.22 14.12 8.17
N LYS A 101 9.66 13.27 9.10
CA LYS A 101 10.31 13.59 10.36
C LYS A 101 11.23 12.43 10.74
N GLU A 102 12.16 12.63 11.67
CA GLU A 102 13.16 11.64 12.06
C GLU A 102 12.57 10.27 12.45
N ASP A 103 11.44 10.28 13.15
CA ASP A 103 10.80 9.06 13.68
C ASP A 103 9.68 8.50 12.78
N LEU A 104 9.45 9.05 11.59
CA LEU A 104 8.42 8.52 10.69
C LEU A 104 8.94 7.27 9.97
N LEU A 105 8.24 6.16 10.17
CA LEU A 105 8.45 4.93 9.40
C LEU A 105 7.48 4.87 8.22
N VAL A 106 8.00 4.73 7.01
CA VAL A 106 7.19 4.49 5.80
C VAL A 106 7.42 3.06 5.32
N MET A 107 6.34 2.27 5.28
CA MET A 107 6.36 0.89 4.81
C MET A 107 5.48 0.75 3.58
N THR A 108 5.97 0.08 2.54
CA THR A 108 5.22 -0.20 1.32
C THR A 108 5.13 -1.70 1.07
N ASP A 109 3.91 -2.18 0.95
CA ASP A 109 3.58 -3.48 0.38
C ASP A 109 3.23 -3.24 -1.10
N PRO A 110 4.10 -3.66 -2.05
CA PRO A 110 3.92 -3.34 -3.46
C PRO A 110 2.95 -4.31 -4.14
N ILE A 111 1.73 -4.36 -3.68
CA ILE A 111 0.69 -5.31 -4.09
C ILE A 111 0.48 -5.27 -5.62
N MET A 112 0.99 -6.28 -6.33
CA MET A 112 0.92 -6.36 -7.80
C MET A 112 0.61 -7.75 -8.31
N GLY A 113 1.02 -8.80 -7.63
CA GLY A 113 0.88 -10.15 -8.14
C GLY A 113 1.38 -11.22 -7.18
N ASP A 114 1.16 -12.48 -7.54
CA ASP A 114 1.64 -13.66 -6.83
C ASP A 114 1.78 -14.84 -7.79
N GLU A 115 2.46 -15.91 -7.37
CA GLU A 115 2.67 -17.14 -8.16
C GLU A 115 3.21 -16.88 -9.59
N GLY A 116 4.13 -15.91 -9.72
CA GLY A 116 4.78 -15.54 -10.98
C GLY A 116 3.90 -14.70 -11.94
N LYS A 117 2.75 -14.19 -11.50
CA LYS A 117 1.80 -13.46 -12.34
C LYS A 117 1.28 -12.19 -11.67
N LEU A 118 1.02 -11.17 -12.48
CA LEU A 118 0.28 -10.01 -12.03
C LEU A 118 -1.19 -10.37 -11.75
N TYR A 119 -1.78 -9.70 -10.77
CA TYR A 119 -3.21 -9.84 -10.46
C TYR A 119 -4.09 -9.31 -11.58
N ASN A 120 -5.35 -9.74 -11.63
CA ASN A 120 -6.32 -9.25 -12.59
C ASN A 120 -6.46 -7.72 -12.52
N GLY A 121 -6.31 -7.07 -13.67
CA GLY A 121 -6.38 -5.60 -13.77
C GLY A 121 -5.08 -4.86 -13.43
N VAL A 122 -4.03 -5.55 -12.98
CA VAL A 122 -2.69 -4.99 -12.80
C VAL A 122 -1.92 -5.03 -14.10
N THR A 123 -1.27 -3.94 -14.46
CA THR A 123 -0.52 -3.76 -15.72
C THR A 123 0.92 -3.37 -15.46
N GLU A 124 1.76 -3.33 -16.53
CA GLU A 124 3.14 -2.81 -16.43
C GLU A 124 3.17 -1.34 -15.95
N GLU A 125 2.15 -0.55 -16.26
CA GLU A 125 2.02 0.80 -15.70
C GLU A 125 1.88 0.78 -14.18
N THR A 126 1.14 -0.19 -13.62
CA THR A 126 1.04 -0.39 -12.18
C THR A 126 2.41 -0.75 -11.57
N VAL A 127 3.18 -1.60 -12.24
CA VAL A 127 4.55 -1.96 -11.81
C VAL A 127 5.43 -0.71 -11.73
N GLU A 128 5.40 0.14 -12.76
CA GLU A 128 6.18 1.38 -12.78
C GLU A 128 5.72 2.35 -11.67
N ASN A 129 4.42 2.44 -11.43
CA ASN A 129 3.87 3.22 -10.34
C ASN A 129 4.35 2.72 -8.97
N MET A 130 4.43 1.40 -8.77
CA MET A 130 4.98 0.82 -7.55
C MET A 130 6.49 1.08 -7.41
N ARG A 131 7.28 1.03 -8.50
CA ARG A 131 8.70 1.45 -8.48
C ARG A 131 8.86 2.88 -8.00
N ARG A 132 7.98 3.78 -8.44
CA ARG A 132 7.98 5.18 -7.99
C ARG A 132 7.61 5.31 -6.52
N LEU A 133 6.63 4.53 -6.04
CA LEU A 133 6.16 4.56 -4.66
C LEU A 133 7.21 4.05 -3.67
N ILE A 134 7.84 2.90 -3.97
CA ILE A 134 8.88 2.33 -3.08
C ILE A 134 10.08 3.25 -2.92
N GLY A 135 10.30 4.18 -3.86
CA GLY A 135 11.38 5.18 -3.75
C GLY A 135 11.25 6.16 -2.57
N VAL A 136 10.10 6.21 -1.90
CA VAL A 136 9.87 7.00 -0.68
C VAL A 136 9.65 6.14 0.57
N ALA A 137 9.80 4.83 0.47
CA ALA A 137 9.64 3.90 1.58
C ALA A 137 10.96 3.66 2.31
N ASP A 138 10.88 3.47 3.63
CA ASP A 138 12.01 3.04 4.47
C ASP A 138 12.09 1.51 4.51
N VAL A 139 10.93 0.83 4.36
CA VAL A 139 10.79 -0.63 4.34
C VAL A 139 9.85 -1.03 3.22
N ILE A 140 10.21 -2.06 2.47
CA ILE A 140 9.34 -2.71 1.48
C ILE A 140 9.18 -4.18 1.82
N VAL A 141 8.01 -4.76 1.54
CA VAL A 141 7.69 -6.15 1.88
C VAL A 141 7.17 -6.95 0.67
N PRO A 142 7.90 -6.99 -0.45
CA PRO A 142 7.47 -7.69 -1.64
C PRO A 142 7.51 -9.20 -1.44
N ASN A 143 6.53 -9.93 -2.01
CA ASN A 143 6.67 -11.35 -2.27
C ASN A 143 7.67 -11.59 -3.43
N LEU A 144 7.97 -12.86 -3.76
CA LEU A 144 8.93 -13.19 -4.81
C LEU A 144 8.52 -12.61 -6.18
N THR A 145 7.26 -12.76 -6.55
CA THR A 145 6.72 -12.24 -7.82
C THR A 145 6.88 -10.73 -7.92
N GLU A 146 6.52 -10.02 -6.88
CA GLU A 146 6.66 -8.56 -6.81
C GLU A 146 8.12 -8.13 -6.89
N ALA A 147 9.01 -8.82 -6.20
CA ALA A 147 10.44 -8.55 -6.26
C ALA A 147 11.01 -8.76 -7.68
N GLU A 148 10.54 -9.80 -8.39
CA GLU A 148 10.91 -10.06 -9.78
C GLU A 148 10.46 -8.94 -10.72
N PHE A 149 9.20 -8.49 -10.60
CA PHE A 149 8.68 -7.40 -11.41
C PHE A 149 9.36 -6.06 -11.07
N LEU A 150 9.60 -5.77 -9.81
CA LEU A 150 10.27 -4.53 -9.39
C LEU A 150 11.72 -4.44 -9.88
N THR A 151 12.45 -5.55 -9.85
CA THR A 151 13.88 -5.58 -10.20
C THR A 151 14.16 -6.01 -11.63
N GLU A 152 13.17 -6.56 -12.34
CA GLU A 152 13.30 -7.20 -13.66
C GLU A 152 14.26 -8.39 -13.70
N ARG A 153 14.53 -8.98 -12.53
CA ARG A 153 15.43 -10.11 -12.37
C ARG A 153 14.67 -11.37 -12.01
N TYR A 154 15.21 -12.51 -12.41
CA TYR A 154 14.73 -13.85 -12.02
C TYR A 154 13.26 -14.15 -12.38
N ARG A 155 12.70 -13.47 -13.39
CA ARG A 155 11.32 -13.69 -13.83
C ARG A 155 11.07 -15.17 -14.14
N GLY A 156 10.07 -15.76 -13.46
CA GLY A 156 9.69 -17.16 -13.60
C GLY A 156 10.56 -18.15 -12.80
N ALA A 157 11.36 -17.67 -11.85
CA ALA A 157 12.06 -18.56 -10.93
C ALA A 157 11.09 -19.14 -9.90
N GLU A 158 11.10 -20.47 -9.71
CA GLU A 158 10.27 -21.12 -8.68
C GLU A 158 10.80 -20.86 -7.26
N ALA A 159 12.10 -20.62 -7.12
CA ALA A 159 12.75 -20.25 -5.87
C ALA A 159 14.09 -19.55 -6.14
N LEU A 160 14.45 -18.64 -5.25
CA LEU A 160 15.76 -18.00 -5.25
C LEU A 160 16.70 -18.70 -4.27
N ASP A 161 17.97 -18.88 -4.65
CA ASP A 161 18.99 -19.26 -3.68
C ASP A 161 19.40 -18.07 -2.79
N ARG A 162 20.24 -18.33 -1.75
CA ARG A 162 20.65 -17.29 -0.80
C ARG A 162 21.49 -16.16 -1.43
N HIS A 163 22.14 -16.40 -2.58
CA HIS A 163 22.91 -15.36 -3.29
C HIS A 163 22.00 -14.51 -4.17
N GLN A 164 20.96 -15.11 -4.73
CA GLN A 164 19.97 -14.44 -5.58
C GLN A 164 18.99 -13.59 -4.75
N ALA A 165 18.73 -13.97 -3.49
CA ALA A 165 17.83 -13.25 -2.57
C ALA A 165 18.50 -12.06 -1.84
N ARG A 166 19.75 -11.74 -2.16
CA ARG A 166 20.52 -10.59 -1.65
C ARG A 166 20.73 -9.55 -2.75
#